data_40a3ad1d7f82b3db808ed939fae61a5d
#
_entry.id   40a3ad1d7f82b3db808ed939fae61a5d
#
_cell.length_a   1.000
_cell.length_b   1.000
_cell.length_c   1.000
_cell.angle_alpha   90.00
_cell.angle_beta   90.00
_cell.angle_gamma   90.00
#
_symmetry.space_group_name_H-M   'P 1'
#
loop_
_entity.id
_entity.type
_entity.pdbx_description
1 polymer ?
#
loop_
_entity_poly.entity_id
_entity_poly.type
_entity_poly.pdbx_seq_one_letter_code
_entity_poly.pdbx_strand_id
1 'polypeptide(L)' 'MPELITKLKEYRAKHDMKQGELAEKVGVRRETIIRLERGQYNPSLKLAMDIAKVFGVTVEELFSFPEE' A
#
# COMPACT_ATOMS: atom_id res chain seq x y z
N MET A 1 13.69 13.33 5.90
CA MET A 1 13.16 12.64 4.72
C MET A 1 11.65 12.61 4.78
N PRO A 2 10.95 12.88 3.67
CA PRO A 2 9.51 12.81 3.72
C PRO A 2 9.06 11.38 3.96
N GLU A 3 8.08 11.23 4.82
CA GLU A 3 7.46 9.94 5.05
C GLU A 3 6.39 9.69 4.00
N LEU A 4 6.26 8.44 3.59
CA LEU A 4 5.18 8.05 2.69
C LEU A 4 3.84 8.24 3.38
N ILE A 5 2.93 8.92 2.72
CA ILE A 5 1.54 9.02 3.13
C ILE A 5 0.78 7.92 2.41
N THR A 6 0.02 7.13 3.16
CA THR A 6 -0.65 5.98 2.58
C THR A 6 -2.10 5.90 3.05
N LYS A 7 -2.98 5.53 2.12
CA LYS A 7 -4.38 5.24 2.38
C LYS A 7 -4.67 3.74 2.27
N LEU A 8 -3.62 2.94 2.29
CA LEU A 8 -3.74 1.49 2.06
C LEU A 8 -4.66 0.81 3.07
N LYS A 9 -4.55 1.17 4.34
CA LYS A 9 -5.39 0.61 5.39
C LYS A 9 -6.88 0.91 5.13
N GLU A 10 -7.18 2.12 4.67
CA GLU A 10 -8.55 2.53 4.34
C GLU A 10 -9.13 1.71 3.20
N TYR A 11 -8.33 1.49 2.15
CA TYR A 11 -8.78 0.68 1.01
C TYR A 11 -8.96 -0.78 1.39
N ARG A 12 -8.05 -1.32 2.21
CA ARG A 12 -8.23 -2.69 2.73
C ARG A 12 -9.53 -2.80 3.52
N ALA A 13 -9.80 -1.85 4.39
CA ALA A 13 -11.02 -1.85 5.20
C ALA A 13 -12.27 -1.81 4.33
N LYS A 14 -12.27 -1.01 3.28
CA LYS A 14 -13.40 -0.94 2.34
C LYS A 14 -13.66 -2.27 1.64
N HIS A 15 -12.62 -3.05 1.41
CA HIS A 15 -12.71 -4.35 0.73
C HIS A 15 -12.76 -5.52 1.72
N ASP A 16 -12.84 -5.23 3.01
CA ASP A 16 -12.85 -6.24 4.06
C ASP A 16 -11.67 -7.22 3.91
N MET A 17 -10.50 -6.67 3.66
CA MET A 17 -9.29 -7.43 3.36
C MET A 17 -8.27 -7.31 4.48
N LYS A 18 -7.74 -8.46 4.91
CA LYS A 18 -6.69 -8.50 5.93
C LYS A 18 -5.32 -8.22 5.31
N GLN A 19 -4.38 -7.77 6.14
CA GLN A 19 -3.00 -7.51 5.69
C GLN A 19 -2.37 -8.72 5.01
N GLY A 20 -2.55 -9.90 5.59
CA GLY A 20 -2.01 -11.14 5.02
C GLY A 20 -2.61 -11.49 3.67
N GLU A 21 -3.89 -11.21 3.49
CA GLU A 21 -4.56 -11.44 2.21
C GLU A 21 -3.99 -10.55 1.11
N LEU A 22 -3.79 -9.27 1.42
CA LEU A 22 -3.18 -8.35 0.45
C LEU A 22 -1.75 -8.77 0.13
N ALA A 23 -0.96 -9.11 1.16
CA ALA A 23 0.41 -9.56 0.99
C ALA A 23 0.48 -10.76 0.03
N GLU A 24 -0.39 -11.73 0.22
CA GLU A 24 -0.45 -12.91 -0.64
C GLU A 24 -0.80 -12.54 -2.08
N LYS A 25 -1.76 -11.64 -2.26
CA LYS A 25 -2.19 -11.22 -3.61
C LYS A 25 -1.08 -10.54 -4.41
N VAL A 26 -0.20 -9.81 -3.75
CA VAL A 26 0.87 -9.06 -4.42
C VAL A 26 2.25 -9.69 -4.24
N GLY A 27 2.30 -10.87 -3.62
CA GLY A 27 3.53 -11.68 -3.55
C GLY A 27 4.61 -11.14 -2.62
N VAL A 28 4.21 -10.51 -1.52
CA VAL A 28 5.16 -10.02 -0.50
C VAL A 28 4.79 -10.59 0.86
N ARG A 29 5.64 -10.35 1.85
CA ARG A 29 5.38 -10.78 3.22
C ARG A 29 4.41 -9.81 3.91
N ARG A 30 3.67 -10.32 4.88
CA ARG A 30 2.77 -9.49 5.68
C ARG A 30 3.49 -8.31 6.33
N GLU A 31 4.72 -8.52 6.81
CA GLU A 31 5.53 -7.44 7.41
C GLU A 31 5.75 -6.29 6.45
N THR A 32 5.89 -6.57 5.16
CA THR A 32 6.05 -5.54 4.15
C THR A 32 4.80 -4.67 4.08
N ILE A 33 3.63 -5.27 4.12
CA ILE A 33 2.36 -4.53 4.12
C ILE A 33 2.24 -3.70 5.42
N ILE A 34 2.60 -4.28 6.56
CA ILE A 34 2.55 -3.55 7.84
C ILE A 34 3.43 -2.30 7.79
N ARG A 35 4.66 -2.44 7.32
CA ARG A 35 5.60 -1.31 7.22
C ARG A 35 5.13 -0.27 6.20
N LEU A 36 4.56 -0.75 5.11
CA LEU A 36 4.02 0.11 4.07
C LEU A 36 2.86 0.97 4.62
N GLU A 37 1.97 0.35 5.39
CA GLU A 37 0.84 1.07 6.00
C GLU A 37 1.27 2.08 7.06
N ARG A 38 2.45 1.89 7.66
CA ARG A 38 3.01 2.83 8.61
C ARG A 38 3.82 3.95 7.96
N GLY A 39 3.96 3.92 6.64
CA GLY A 39 4.78 4.90 5.93
C GLY A 39 6.27 4.70 6.11
N GLN A 40 6.68 3.52 6.57
CA GLN A 40 8.09 3.22 6.89
C GLN A 40 8.85 2.55 5.76
N TYR A 41 8.18 2.32 4.63
CA TYR A 41 8.74 1.57 3.52
C TYR A 41 8.23 2.15 2.21
N ASN A 42 9.14 2.54 1.34
CA ASN A 42 8.76 3.02 0.01
C ASN A 42 8.61 1.83 -0.92
N PRO A 43 7.41 1.58 -1.44
CA PRO A 43 7.22 0.42 -2.31
C PRO A 43 7.97 0.61 -3.62
N SER A 44 8.41 -0.51 -4.22
CA SER A 44 8.87 -0.48 -5.59
C SER A 44 7.70 -0.03 -6.48
N LEU A 45 8.02 0.47 -7.67
CA LEU A 45 6.97 0.84 -8.63
C LEU A 45 6.07 -0.35 -8.94
N LYS A 46 6.68 -1.53 -9.12
CA LYS A 46 5.91 -2.75 -9.39
C LYS A 46 4.93 -3.06 -8.26
N LEU A 47 5.40 -3.03 -7.02
CA LEU A 47 4.54 -3.32 -5.87
C LEU A 47 3.40 -2.31 -5.77
N ALA A 48 3.70 -1.02 -5.94
CA ALA A 48 2.68 0.03 -5.89
C ALA A 48 1.61 -0.18 -6.96
N MET A 49 2.04 -0.52 -8.18
CA MET A 49 1.11 -0.78 -9.28
C MET A 49 0.27 -2.03 -9.05
N ASP A 50 0.88 -3.10 -8.51
CA ASP A 50 0.17 -4.34 -8.22
C ASP A 50 -0.92 -4.10 -7.16
N ILE A 51 -0.60 -3.34 -6.12
CA ILE A 51 -1.57 -3.00 -5.08
C ILE A 51 -2.72 -2.15 -5.66
N ALA A 52 -2.38 -1.19 -6.49
CA ALA A 52 -3.38 -0.34 -7.15
C ALA A 52 -4.36 -1.18 -7.97
N LYS A 53 -3.86 -2.19 -8.67
CA LYS A 53 -4.69 -3.12 -9.44
C LYS A 53 -5.63 -3.93 -8.56
N VAL A 54 -5.17 -4.36 -7.39
CA VAL A 54 -6.01 -5.12 -6.45
C VAL A 54 -7.26 -4.31 -6.08
N PHE A 55 -7.09 -3.01 -5.86
CA PHE A 55 -8.19 -2.14 -5.43
C PHE A 55 -8.87 -1.40 -6.59
N GLY A 56 -8.35 -1.52 -7.80
CA GLY A 56 -8.92 -0.83 -8.95
C GLY A 56 -8.79 0.69 -8.89
N VAL A 57 -7.69 1.18 -8.34
CA VAL A 57 -7.42 2.61 -8.17
C VAL A 57 -6.04 2.96 -8.73
N THR A 58 -5.70 4.24 -8.75
CA THR A 58 -4.38 4.67 -9.19
C THR A 58 -3.38 4.60 -8.03
N VAL A 59 -2.10 4.58 -8.36
CA VAL A 59 -1.04 4.63 -7.34
C VAL A 59 -1.17 5.90 -6.51
N GLU A 60 -1.47 7.02 -7.16
CA GLU A 60 -1.59 8.33 -6.50
C GLU A 60 -2.76 8.39 -5.52
N GLU A 61 -3.80 7.59 -5.74
CA GLU A 61 -4.91 7.49 -4.79
C GLU A 61 -4.52 6.76 -3.52
N LEU A 62 -3.52 5.87 -3.62
CA LEU A 62 -3.03 5.08 -2.49
C LEU A 62 -1.88 5.73 -1.74
N PHE A 63 -0.93 6.30 -2.48
CA PHE A 63 0.35 6.75 -1.94
C PHE A 63 0.67 8.16 -2.39
N SER A 64 1.25 8.92 -1.49
CA SER A 64 1.77 10.25 -1.80
C SER A 64 2.89 10.60 -0.83
N PHE A 65 3.56 11.71 -1.11
CA PHE A 65 4.55 12.26 -0.19
C PHE A 65 4.12 13.67 0.18
N PRO A 66 4.44 14.13 1.40
CA PRO A 66 4.10 15.48 1.79
C PRO A 66 4.80 16.49 0.88
N GLU A 67 4.12 17.58 0.58
CA GLU A 67 4.73 18.67 -0.18
C GLU A 67 5.77 19.36 0.69
N GLU A 68 6.89 19.77 0.05
CA GLU A 68 7.95 20.51 0.73
C GLU A 68 7.72 22.02 0.68
#